data_bca8407884714a2fa5110caf91b801d5
#
_entry.id   bca8407884714a2fa5110caf91b801d5
#
_cell.length_a   1.000
_cell.length_b   1.000
_cell.length_c   1.000
_cell.angle_alpha   90.00
_cell.angle_beta   90.00
_cell.angle_gamma   90.00
#
_symmetry.space_group_name_H-M   'P 1'
#
loop_
_entity.id
_entity.type
_entity.pdbx_description
1 polymer ?
#
loop_
_entity_poly.entity_id
_entity_poly.type
_entity_poly.pdbx_seq_one_letter_code
_entity_poly.pdbx_strand_id
1 'polypeptide(L)'
;EPDFKIPPIQESMKKMYQIQQKDFTFEDKHYRLFIAVPPKTSQKLTALYTLDGNAQFPMAVNAVNPNKPLPLIVGIGYVSDKAYVIEERTRDYTFPAEGTEFAKGGKAADFLRFIQQDVKPYIEQHFDINKEKQYFFGHSFGGLFGLYVLFHQPDLFQYYTLASPSLWWGNGSFLPQNEPWI
;
A
#
# COMPACT_ATOMS: atom_id res chain seq x y z
N GLU A 1 -7.52 13.17 -18.68
CA GLU A 1 -6.53 12.89 -17.63
C GLU A 1 -5.25 12.36 -18.29
N PRO A 2 -4.08 12.82 -17.84
CA PRO A 2 -2.85 12.28 -18.39
C PRO A 2 -2.73 10.80 -18.00
N ASP A 3 -2.46 9.95 -18.99
CA ASP A 3 -2.14 8.54 -18.75
C ASP A 3 -0.78 8.46 -18.07
N PHE A 4 -0.79 8.22 -16.78
CA PHE A 4 0.44 7.96 -16.05
C PHE A 4 1.01 6.61 -16.51
N LYS A 5 2.26 6.64 -16.95
CA LYS A 5 2.97 5.42 -17.32
C LYS A 5 3.59 4.79 -16.07
N ILE A 6 3.58 3.46 -16.03
CA ILE A 6 4.29 2.72 -15.00
C ILE A 6 5.79 2.86 -15.29
N PRO A 7 6.58 3.43 -14.35
CA PRO A 7 8.02 3.57 -14.58
C PRO A 7 8.69 2.18 -14.58
N PRO A 8 9.71 1.97 -15.42
CA PRO A 8 10.44 0.72 -15.40
C PRO A 8 11.32 0.62 -14.16
N ILE A 9 11.55 -0.60 -13.69
CA ILE A 9 12.55 -0.86 -12.67
C ILE A 9 13.93 -0.76 -13.34
N GLN A 10 14.83 -0.01 -12.70
CA GLN A 10 16.20 0.18 -13.21
C GLN A 10 16.96 -1.15 -13.23
N GLU A 11 17.82 -1.32 -14.24
CA GLU A 11 18.58 -2.55 -14.41
C GLU A 11 19.47 -2.87 -13.20
N SER A 12 20.06 -1.85 -12.57
CA SER A 12 20.86 -2.03 -11.36
C SER A 12 20.06 -2.66 -10.23
N MET A 13 18.77 -2.32 -10.10
CA MET A 13 17.87 -2.86 -9.09
C MET A 13 17.42 -4.27 -9.42
N LYS A 14 17.21 -4.57 -10.70
CA LYS A 14 16.88 -5.94 -11.15
C LYS A 14 17.99 -6.93 -10.86
N LYS A 15 19.23 -6.47 -10.77
CA LYS A 15 20.38 -7.31 -10.41
C LYS A 15 20.42 -7.61 -8.92
N MET A 16 19.89 -6.71 -8.09
CA MET A 16 19.89 -6.88 -6.63
C MET A 16 18.64 -7.58 -6.12
N TYR A 17 17.50 -7.39 -6.79
CA TYR A 17 16.20 -7.89 -6.35
C TYR A 17 15.68 -8.96 -7.30
N GLN A 18 15.07 -10.00 -6.74
CA GLN A 18 14.22 -10.92 -7.49
C GLN A 18 12.80 -10.35 -7.47
N ILE A 19 12.24 -10.06 -8.64
CA ILE A 19 10.91 -9.46 -8.75
C ILE A 19 9.89 -10.58 -8.97
N GLN A 20 8.86 -10.61 -8.12
CA GLN A 20 7.80 -11.60 -8.14
C GLN A 20 6.43 -10.92 -8.20
N GLN A 21 5.43 -11.66 -8.66
CA GLN A 21 4.02 -11.27 -8.60
C GLN A 21 3.21 -12.39 -7.99
N LYS A 22 2.18 -12.02 -7.24
CA LYS A 22 1.22 -12.97 -6.67
C LYS A 22 -0.17 -12.38 -6.75
N ASP A 23 -1.07 -13.07 -7.44
CA ASP A 23 -2.46 -12.63 -7.58
C ASP A 23 -3.31 -13.24 -6.46
N PHE A 24 -4.27 -12.44 -6.00
CA PHE A 24 -5.24 -12.83 -4.97
C PHE A 24 -6.65 -12.50 -5.44
N THR A 25 -7.59 -13.33 -5.05
CA THR A 25 -9.02 -13.00 -5.11
C THR A 25 -9.54 -12.93 -3.68
N PHE A 26 -10.14 -11.80 -3.33
CA PHE A 26 -10.74 -11.56 -2.03
C PHE A 26 -12.15 -11.04 -2.22
N GLU A 27 -13.15 -11.84 -1.84
CA GLU A 27 -14.57 -11.49 -2.01
C GLU A 27 -14.87 -10.99 -3.43
N ASP A 28 -14.68 -11.66 -4.47
CA ASP A 28 -14.90 -11.25 -5.87
C ASP A 28 -14.02 -10.11 -6.40
N LYS A 29 -13.09 -9.60 -5.58
CA LYS A 29 -12.14 -8.56 -6.00
C LYS A 29 -10.79 -9.17 -6.33
N HIS A 30 -10.11 -8.62 -7.34
CA HIS A 30 -8.84 -9.15 -7.84
C HIS A 30 -7.71 -8.19 -7.53
N TYR A 31 -6.70 -8.70 -6.84
CA TYR A 31 -5.53 -7.93 -6.42
C TYR A 31 -4.25 -8.58 -6.93
N ARG A 32 -3.23 -7.77 -7.11
CA ARG A 32 -1.90 -8.26 -7.45
C ARG A 32 -0.88 -7.67 -6.51
N LEU A 33 -0.10 -8.54 -5.87
CA LEU A 33 1.07 -8.14 -5.12
C LEU A 33 2.29 -8.15 -6.04
N PHE A 34 3.06 -7.09 -5.95
CA PHE A 34 4.39 -6.98 -6.56
C PHE A 34 5.41 -7.09 -5.44
N ILE A 35 6.36 -8.00 -5.54
CA ILE A 35 7.27 -8.29 -4.44
C ILE A 35 8.71 -8.21 -4.95
N ALA A 36 9.52 -7.36 -4.32
CA ALA A 36 10.96 -7.30 -4.57
C ALA A 36 11.68 -8.00 -3.43
N VAL A 37 12.30 -9.13 -3.74
CA VAL A 37 12.94 -9.99 -2.75
C VAL A 37 14.44 -9.78 -2.81
N PRO A 38 15.07 -9.28 -1.72
CA PRO A 38 16.51 -9.12 -1.69
C PRO A 38 17.21 -10.47 -1.47
N PRO A 39 18.53 -10.55 -1.70
CA PRO A 39 19.29 -11.76 -1.37
C PRO A 39 19.17 -12.12 0.10
N LYS A 40 19.19 -13.41 0.40
CA LYS A 40 19.15 -13.90 1.78
C LYS A 40 20.39 -13.42 2.56
N THR A 41 20.15 -12.97 3.79
CA THR A 41 21.19 -12.63 4.76
C THR A 41 20.89 -13.34 6.07
N SER A 42 21.79 -13.22 7.05
CA SER A 42 21.56 -13.75 8.39
C SER A 42 20.53 -12.96 9.19
N GLN A 43 20.17 -11.76 8.72
CA GLN A 43 19.21 -10.88 9.41
C GLN A 43 17.83 -11.00 8.81
N LYS A 44 16.81 -10.78 9.66
CA LYS A 44 15.44 -10.68 9.21
C LYS A 44 15.23 -9.42 8.37
N LEU A 45 14.32 -9.49 7.42
CA LEU A 45 14.05 -8.41 6.48
C LEU A 45 13.10 -7.38 7.08
N THR A 46 13.40 -6.11 6.83
CA THR A 46 12.44 -5.02 6.97
C THR A 46 11.50 -5.11 5.77
N ALA A 47 10.19 -4.96 6.00
CA ALA A 47 9.21 -4.97 4.93
C ALA A 47 8.61 -3.57 4.73
N LEU A 48 8.55 -3.13 3.48
CA LEU A 48 7.87 -1.90 3.08
C LEU A 48 6.67 -2.25 2.21
N TYR A 49 5.48 -1.87 2.66
CA TYR A 49 4.23 -2.04 1.91
C TYR A 49 3.82 -0.70 1.33
N THR A 50 3.54 -0.68 0.03
CA THR A 50 3.05 0.53 -0.64
C THR A 50 1.73 0.24 -1.34
N LEU A 51 0.79 1.16 -1.21
CA LEU A 51 -0.46 1.13 -1.97
C LEU A 51 -0.22 1.64 -3.40
N ASP A 52 -1.24 1.51 -4.26
CA ASP A 52 -1.12 1.82 -5.69
C ASP A 52 0.09 1.09 -6.28
N GLY A 53 0.20 -0.20 -5.98
CA GLY A 53 1.38 -1.00 -6.27
C GLY A 53 1.81 -0.96 -7.72
N ASN A 54 0.86 -0.86 -8.66
CA ASN A 54 1.17 -0.83 -10.08
C ASN A 54 2.17 0.29 -10.43
N ALA A 55 1.98 1.50 -9.87
CA ALA A 55 2.86 2.64 -10.10
C ALA A 55 3.94 2.78 -9.01
N GLN A 56 3.53 2.62 -7.74
CA GLN A 56 4.40 2.93 -6.62
C GLN A 56 5.47 1.87 -6.37
N PHE A 57 5.20 0.61 -6.72
CA PHE A 57 6.17 -0.46 -6.51
C PHE A 57 7.48 -0.21 -7.27
N PRO A 58 7.47 0.02 -8.60
CA PRO A 58 8.73 0.30 -9.28
C PRO A 58 9.42 1.56 -8.77
N MET A 59 8.67 2.60 -8.40
CA MET A 59 9.26 3.81 -7.81
C MET A 59 9.95 3.51 -6.47
N ALA A 60 9.33 2.70 -5.62
CA ALA A 60 9.91 2.32 -4.34
C ALA A 60 11.18 1.51 -4.52
N VAL A 61 11.19 0.55 -5.45
CA VAL A 61 12.38 -0.25 -5.76
C VAL A 61 13.51 0.64 -6.24
N ASN A 62 13.21 1.57 -7.18
CA ASN A 62 14.22 2.47 -7.73
C ASN A 62 14.79 3.44 -6.69
N ALA A 63 14.05 3.71 -5.60
CA ALA A 63 14.47 4.64 -4.55
C ALA A 63 15.32 3.98 -3.45
N VAL A 64 15.51 2.67 -3.49
CA VAL A 64 16.29 1.96 -2.46
C VAL A 64 17.74 2.43 -2.46
N ASN A 65 18.28 2.66 -1.26
CA ASN A 65 19.71 2.93 -1.10
C ASN A 65 20.49 1.60 -1.06
N PRO A 66 21.27 1.29 -2.10
CA PRO A 66 21.97 0.00 -2.18
C PRO A 66 23.11 -0.15 -1.14
N ASN A 67 23.48 0.94 -0.47
CA ASN A 67 24.55 0.94 0.54
C ASN A 67 24.02 0.61 1.95
N LYS A 68 22.73 0.39 2.10
CA LYS A 68 22.08 -0.01 3.35
C LYS A 68 21.47 -1.41 3.19
N PRO A 69 21.11 -2.08 4.30
CA PRO A 69 20.40 -3.36 4.20
C PRO A 69 19.16 -3.22 3.34
N LEU A 70 18.99 -4.12 2.37
CA LEU A 70 17.89 -4.05 1.40
C LEU A 70 16.59 -4.51 2.04
N PRO A 71 15.51 -3.71 1.97
CA PRO A 71 14.21 -4.15 2.47
C PRO A 71 13.53 -5.07 1.46
N LEU A 72 12.61 -5.90 1.96
CA LEU A 72 11.58 -6.50 1.12
C LEU A 72 10.58 -5.41 0.76
N ILE A 73 10.21 -5.29 -0.52
CA ILE A 73 9.22 -4.30 -0.95
C ILE A 73 8.01 -5.02 -1.48
N VAL A 74 6.84 -4.63 -0.98
CA VAL A 74 5.55 -5.20 -1.36
C VAL A 74 4.66 -4.09 -1.89
N GLY A 75 4.34 -4.15 -3.18
CA GLY A 75 3.34 -3.28 -3.78
C GLY A 75 1.99 -3.97 -3.76
N ILE A 76 1.00 -3.35 -3.14
CA ILE A 76 -0.37 -3.85 -3.13
C ILE A 76 -1.11 -3.13 -4.26
N GLY A 77 -1.41 -3.86 -5.31
CA GLY A 77 -2.01 -3.28 -6.51
C GLY A 77 -3.12 -4.14 -7.08
N TYR A 78 -3.40 -3.91 -8.35
CA TYR A 78 -4.54 -4.50 -9.04
C TYR A 78 -4.08 -5.24 -10.29
N VAL A 79 -4.89 -6.19 -10.73
CA VAL A 79 -4.66 -6.93 -11.98
C VAL A 79 -5.05 -6.00 -13.14
N SER A 80 -4.11 -5.13 -13.53
CA SER A 80 -4.32 -4.09 -14.53
C SER A 80 -2.97 -3.63 -15.06
N ASP A 81 -2.95 -3.09 -16.28
CA ASP A 81 -1.78 -2.47 -16.88
C ASP A 81 -1.71 -0.96 -16.60
N LYS A 82 -2.71 -0.41 -15.92
CA LYS A 82 -2.75 1.01 -15.56
C LYS A 82 -1.88 1.30 -14.36
N ALA A 83 -1.24 2.46 -14.34
CA ALA A 83 -0.45 2.93 -13.21
C ALA A 83 -1.32 3.15 -11.97
N TYR A 84 -2.46 3.80 -12.16
CA TYR A 84 -3.45 4.02 -11.10
C TYR A 84 -4.80 3.51 -11.56
N VAL A 85 -5.38 2.61 -10.78
CA VAL A 85 -6.66 1.95 -11.11
C VAL A 85 -7.75 2.69 -10.34
N ILE A 86 -8.29 3.73 -10.95
CA ILE A 86 -9.06 4.77 -10.27
C ILE A 86 -10.30 4.23 -9.55
N GLU A 87 -11.11 3.40 -10.21
CA GLU A 87 -12.35 2.90 -9.60
C GLU A 87 -12.06 2.01 -8.41
N GLU A 88 -11.13 1.08 -8.55
CA GLU A 88 -10.79 0.13 -7.50
C GLU A 88 -10.13 0.81 -6.31
N ARG A 89 -9.19 1.76 -6.55
CA ARG A 89 -8.55 2.47 -5.46
C ARG A 89 -9.53 3.39 -4.71
N THR A 90 -10.46 4.03 -5.42
CA THR A 90 -11.49 4.84 -4.79
C THR A 90 -12.36 3.98 -3.87
N ARG A 91 -12.79 2.82 -4.34
CA ARG A 91 -13.56 1.86 -3.56
C ARG A 91 -12.79 1.43 -2.30
N ASP A 92 -11.52 1.04 -2.45
CA ASP A 92 -10.77 0.33 -1.41
C ASP A 92 -10.10 1.26 -0.40
N TYR A 93 -9.76 2.50 -0.78
CA TYR A 93 -8.95 3.37 0.08
C TYR A 93 -9.78 4.35 0.90
N THR A 94 -11.09 4.39 0.69
CA THR A 94 -11.95 5.40 1.32
C THR A 94 -12.99 4.76 2.25
N PHE A 95 -13.36 5.52 3.29
CA PHE A 95 -14.43 5.16 4.21
C PHE A 95 -15.78 5.63 3.65
N PRO A 96 -16.92 5.07 4.14
CA PRO A 96 -18.25 5.51 3.69
C PRO A 96 -18.49 6.97 4.00
N ALA A 97 -19.09 7.71 3.05
CA ALA A 97 -19.43 9.11 3.20
C ALA A 97 -20.75 9.39 2.48
N GLU A 98 -21.53 10.34 3.02
CA GLU A 98 -22.79 10.77 2.42
C GLU A 98 -22.55 11.70 1.25
N GLY A 99 -23.36 11.55 0.19
CA GLY A 99 -23.28 12.35 -1.01
C GLY A 99 -22.99 11.50 -2.24
N THR A 100 -23.55 11.92 -3.38
CA THR A 100 -23.37 11.19 -4.64
C THR A 100 -21.90 11.20 -5.11
N GLU A 101 -21.16 12.25 -4.78
CA GLU A 101 -19.73 12.40 -5.11
C GLU A 101 -18.85 11.37 -4.39
N PHE A 102 -19.35 10.74 -3.32
CA PHE A 102 -18.62 9.74 -2.55
C PHE A 102 -19.14 8.31 -2.74
N ALA A 103 -20.11 8.13 -3.65
CA ALA A 103 -20.84 6.87 -3.78
C ALA A 103 -19.96 5.70 -4.25
N LYS A 104 -18.86 5.97 -4.97
CA LYS A 104 -17.97 4.93 -5.49
C LYS A 104 -16.94 4.45 -4.48
N GLY A 105 -16.84 5.12 -3.33
CA GLY A 105 -15.93 4.74 -2.27
C GLY A 105 -16.61 3.96 -1.15
N GLY A 106 -15.91 3.82 -0.02
CA GLY A 106 -16.53 3.35 1.20
C GLY A 106 -16.21 1.93 1.61
N LYS A 107 -15.25 1.25 0.96
CA LYS A 107 -14.91 -0.14 1.27
C LYS A 107 -13.56 -0.30 1.97
N ALA A 108 -13.08 0.73 2.66
CA ALA A 108 -11.81 0.67 3.39
C ALA A 108 -11.78 -0.47 4.41
N ALA A 109 -12.89 -0.76 5.09
CA ALA A 109 -12.96 -1.86 6.04
C ALA A 109 -12.70 -3.21 5.37
N ASP A 110 -13.26 -3.43 4.18
CA ASP A 110 -13.05 -4.67 3.42
C ASP A 110 -11.59 -4.79 2.96
N PHE A 111 -11.01 -3.69 2.49
CA PHE A 111 -9.62 -3.69 2.06
C PHE A 111 -8.66 -3.92 3.23
N LEU A 112 -8.97 -3.36 4.39
CA LEU A 112 -8.20 -3.62 5.61
C LEU A 112 -8.22 -5.12 5.94
N ARG A 113 -9.39 -5.78 5.85
CA ARG A 113 -9.50 -7.22 6.07
C ARG A 113 -8.65 -8.02 5.06
N PHE A 114 -8.63 -7.61 3.80
CA PHE A 114 -7.78 -8.24 2.79
C PHE A 114 -6.30 -8.19 3.20
N ILE A 115 -5.84 -7.03 3.65
CA ILE A 115 -4.44 -6.87 4.10
C ILE A 115 -4.17 -7.75 5.32
N GLN A 116 -5.08 -7.77 6.28
CA GLN A 116 -4.94 -8.55 7.52
C GLN A 116 -5.00 -10.06 7.27
N GLN A 117 -5.89 -10.51 6.40
CA GLN A 117 -6.17 -11.94 6.23
C GLN A 117 -5.32 -12.60 5.15
N ASP A 118 -4.96 -11.87 4.08
CA ASP A 118 -4.26 -12.43 2.93
C ASP A 118 -2.86 -11.88 2.75
N VAL A 119 -2.70 -10.55 2.70
CA VAL A 119 -1.43 -9.94 2.30
C VAL A 119 -0.34 -10.17 3.36
N LYS A 120 -0.57 -9.71 4.57
CA LYS A 120 0.44 -9.82 5.63
C LYS A 120 0.75 -11.27 5.99
N PRO A 121 -0.23 -12.15 6.15
CA PRO A 121 0.08 -13.56 6.40
C PRO A 121 0.90 -14.20 5.28
N TYR A 122 0.58 -13.88 4.02
CA TYR A 122 1.36 -14.40 2.90
C TYR A 122 2.83 -13.97 2.98
N ILE A 123 3.08 -12.69 3.20
CA ILE A 123 4.44 -12.14 3.28
C ILE A 123 5.18 -12.72 4.48
N GLU A 124 4.55 -12.76 5.64
CA GLU A 124 5.17 -13.25 6.88
C GLU A 124 5.46 -14.75 6.85
N GLN A 125 4.70 -15.54 6.06
CA GLN A 125 4.91 -16.98 5.91
C GLN A 125 5.97 -17.33 4.86
N HIS A 126 6.10 -16.52 3.81
CA HIS A 126 6.99 -16.84 2.69
C HIS A 126 8.36 -16.18 2.79
N PHE A 127 8.52 -15.16 3.65
CA PHE A 127 9.76 -14.41 3.78
C PHE A 127 10.10 -14.24 5.26
N ASP A 128 11.40 -14.18 5.56
CA ASP A 128 11.88 -14.03 6.94
C ASP A 128 11.83 -12.55 7.34
N ILE A 129 10.65 -12.10 7.74
CA ILE A 129 10.35 -10.71 8.04
C ILE A 129 10.53 -10.44 9.53
N ASN A 130 11.14 -9.29 9.85
CA ASN A 130 11.05 -8.73 11.20
C ASN A 130 9.68 -8.09 11.37
N LYS A 131 8.79 -8.79 12.08
CA LYS A 131 7.39 -8.37 12.26
C LYS A 131 7.27 -7.05 13.02
N GLU A 132 8.32 -6.61 13.70
CA GLU A 132 8.34 -5.34 14.42
C GLU A 132 8.90 -4.19 13.57
N LYS A 133 9.29 -4.47 12.32
CA LYS A 133 9.80 -3.45 11.39
C LYS A 133 9.09 -3.53 10.04
N GLN A 134 7.79 -3.28 10.08
CA GLN A 134 6.98 -3.23 8.87
C GLN A 134 6.49 -1.81 8.66
N TYR A 135 6.79 -1.28 7.47
CA TYR A 135 6.54 0.10 7.08
C TYR A 135 5.39 0.14 6.08
N PHE A 136 4.56 1.16 6.20
CA PHE A 136 3.45 1.42 5.27
C PHE A 136 3.67 2.77 4.60
N PHE A 137 3.45 2.82 3.29
CA PHE A 137 3.43 4.05 2.52
C PHE A 137 2.13 4.16 1.73
N GLY A 138 1.48 5.33 1.82
CA GLY A 138 0.30 5.64 1.01
C GLY A 138 0.29 7.11 0.62
N HIS A 139 -0.12 7.40 -0.62
CA HIS A 139 -0.21 8.75 -1.16
C HIS A 139 -1.65 9.07 -1.55
N SER A 140 -2.10 10.28 -1.26
CA SER A 140 -3.43 10.76 -1.63
C SER A 140 -4.53 9.92 -0.95
N PHE A 141 -5.38 9.22 -1.71
CA PHE A 141 -6.33 8.26 -1.13
C PHE A 141 -5.61 7.15 -0.35
N GLY A 142 -4.43 6.73 -0.81
CA GLY A 142 -3.61 5.77 -0.07
C GLY A 142 -3.16 6.32 1.28
N GLY A 143 -2.87 7.62 1.36
CA GLY A 143 -2.60 8.30 2.63
C GLY A 143 -3.82 8.34 3.53
N LEU A 144 -4.99 8.60 2.98
CA LEU A 144 -6.25 8.56 3.72
C LEU A 144 -6.50 7.16 4.30
N PHE A 145 -6.28 6.13 3.50
CA PHE A 145 -6.41 4.74 3.96
C PHE A 145 -5.44 4.44 5.11
N GLY A 146 -4.20 4.95 5.01
CA GLY A 146 -3.23 4.79 6.09
C GLY A 146 -3.70 5.42 7.40
N LEU A 147 -4.34 6.58 7.35
CA LEU A 147 -4.97 7.17 8.53
C LEU A 147 -6.10 6.29 9.07
N TYR A 148 -6.91 5.73 8.18
CA TYR A 148 -7.96 4.80 8.56
C TYR A 148 -7.38 3.61 9.33
N VAL A 149 -6.27 3.04 8.86
CA VAL A 149 -5.57 1.94 9.54
C VAL A 149 -5.08 2.38 10.92
N LEU A 150 -4.46 3.57 10.99
CA LEU A 150 -3.96 4.11 12.27
C LEU A 150 -5.05 4.23 13.32
N PHE A 151 -6.27 4.59 12.91
CA PHE A 151 -7.37 4.76 13.85
C PHE A 151 -8.08 3.44 14.20
N HIS A 152 -8.03 2.44 13.31
CA HIS A 152 -8.77 1.19 13.53
C HIS A 152 -7.90 0.01 13.91
N GLN A 153 -6.66 -0.05 13.41
CA GLN A 153 -5.75 -1.16 13.63
C GLN A 153 -4.30 -0.65 13.62
N PRO A 154 -3.92 0.19 14.61
CA PRO A 154 -2.61 0.86 14.58
C PRO A 154 -1.43 -0.09 14.58
N ASP A 155 -1.58 -1.28 15.15
CA ASP A 155 -0.51 -2.28 15.26
C ASP A 155 -0.24 -3.04 13.96
N LEU A 156 -1.03 -2.79 12.92
CA LEU A 156 -0.86 -3.50 11.64
C LEU A 156 0.52 -3.23 11.03
N PHE A 157 0.98 -1.99 11.15
CA PHE A 157 2.33 -1.58 10.77
C PHE A 157 2.98 -0.81 11.91
N GLN A 158 4.31 -0.77 11.95
CA GLN A 158 5.03 -0.04 13.00
C GLN A 158 5.32 1.40 12.58
N TYR A 159 5.45 1.64 11.28
CA TYR A 159 5.77 2.95 10.74
C TYR A 159 4.85 3.29 9.58
N TYR A 160 4.34 4.52 9.56
CA TYR A 160 3.41 4.99 8.54
C TYR A 160 3.99 6.26 7.90
N THR A 161 4.11 6.25 6.59
CA THR A 161 4.40 7.45 5.81
C THR A 161 3.18 7.75 4.94
N LEU A 162 2.50 8.84 5.24
CA LEU A 162 1.24 9.22 4.61
C LEU A 162 1.45 10.54 3.88
N ALA A 163 1.61 10.45 2.56
CA ALA A 163 1.91 11.60 1.73
C ALA A 163 0.63 12.23 1.21
N SER A 164 0.45 13.52 1.49
CA SER A 164 -0.68 14.33 1.01
C SER A 164 -2.02 13.60 1.12
N PRO A 165 -2.41 13.12 2.31
CA PRO A 165 -3.64 12.36 2.46
C PRO A 165 -4.87 13.20 2.07
N SER A 166 -5.82 12.55 1.39
CA SER A 166 -7.02 13.21 0.85
C SER A 166 -8.06 13.44 1.95
N LEU A 167 -7.76 14.36 2.88
CA LEU A 167 -8.59 14.63 4.06
C LEU A 167 -9.95 15.25 3.72
N TRP A 168 -10.10 15.73 2.49
CA TRP A 168 -11.37 16.33 2.00
C TRP A 168 -12.46 15.28 1.76
N TRP A 169 -12.10 14.00 1.66
CA TRP A 169 -13.08 12.94 1.43
C TRP A 169 -14.18 12.97 2.49
N GLY A 170 -15.42 12.84 2.05
CA GLY A 170 -16.57 12.93 2.94
C GLY A 170 -16.72 14.31 3.57
N ASN A 171 -16.25 15.39 2.90
CA ASN A 171 -16.25 16.75 3.40
C ASN A 171 -15.49 16.89 4.73
N GLY A 172 -14.41 16.12 4.87
CA GLY A 172 -13.58 16.16 6.07
C GLY A 172 -14.20 15.45 7.28
N SER A 173 -15.18 14.57 7.06
CA SER A 173 -15.88 13.89 8.17
C SER A 173 -14.99 12.97 9.00
N PHE A 174 -13.84 12.57 8.48
CA PHE A 174 -12.86 11.77 9.21
C PHE A 174 -12.16 12.57 10.30
N LEU A 175 -12.08 13.88 10.14
CA LEU A 175 -11.37 14.76 11.08
C LEU A 175 -12.23 15.01 12.31
N PRO A 176 -11.61 15.18 13.52
CA PRO A 176 -12.36 15.58 14.70
C PRO A 176 -13.06 16.92 14.46
N GLN A 177 -14.36 16.98 14.75
CA GLN A 177 -15.17 18.16 14.44
C GLN A 177 -15.27 19.13 15.61
N ASN A 178 -15.05 18.66 16.82
CA ASN A 178 -15.35 19.40 18.04
C ASN A 178 -14.13 19.63 18.94
N GLU A 179 -12.95 19.20 18.52
CA GLU A 179 -11.73 19.35 19.28
C GLU A 179 -10.87 20.46 18.69
N PRO A 180 -10.30 21.35 19.52
CA PRO A 180 -9.36 22.32 19.00
C PRO A 180 -8.07 21.61 18.57
N TRP A 181 -7.60 21.96 17.39
CA TRP A 181 -6.30 21.51 16.89
C TRP A 181 -5.22 22.33 17.58
N ILE A 182 -4.47 21.70 18.42
CA ILE A 182 -3.38 22.37 19.15
C ILE A 182 -2.05 21.93 18.56
#